data_f104128dcb86a3649fde6d13bc6a161c
#
_entry.id   f104128dcb86a3649fde6d13bc6a161c
#
_cell.length_a   1.000
_cell.length_b   1.000
_cell.length_c   1.000
_cell.angle_alpha   90.00
_cell.angle_beta   90.00
_cell.angle_gamma   90.00
#
_symmetry.space_group_name_H-M   'P 1'
#
loop_
_entity.id
_entity.type
_entity.pdbx_description
1 polymer ?
#
loop_
_entity_poly.entity_id
_entity_poly.type
_entity_poly.pdbx_seq_one_letter_code
_entity_poly.pdbx_strand_id
1 'polypeptide(L)'
;MKKLSCFLVAMLFLLMPALQSCDDNDGYSIGQFGGSWATVRVLSGNTYYLDSDYYGTLWLAASNVYGFRPVDGQRLAVLFNPLYDNFDNYDLAVKVENVFPILTKQVETLTAENEEEIGNDPVTIFKDRIWIANGYLNVVFRQDKPVYTPHLVSLVHNTLEVPEEDDYVHLEFRYNTYGDLSGRWGDEAVSFNLNSVDFEGKKGLKLKLNSAVNDEVEITFNIKETMSVPEAVLNLDYSELEADKVK
;
A
#
# COMPACT_ATOMS: atom_id res chain seq x y z
N MET A 1 -46.99 53.73 -16.54
CA MET A 1 -45.63 53.37 -16.14
C MET A 1 -45.54 52.41 -14.95
N LYS A 2 -46.42 52.51 -13.90
CA LYS A 2 -46.40 51.62 -12.74
C LYS A 2 -46.75 50.13 -13.03
N LYS A 3 -47.60 49.85 -14.04
CA LYS A 3 -48.01 48.48 -14.39
C LYS A 3 -46.93 47.70 -15.17
N LEU A 4 -46.07 48.38 -15.94
CA LEU A 4 -44.97 47.77 -16.69
C LEU A 4 -43.83 47.35 -15.75
N SER A 5 -43.60 48.14 -14.69
CA SER A 5 -42.58 47.85 -13.70
C SER A 5 -42.90 46.58 -12.85
N CYS A 6 -44.20 46.37 -12.50
CA CYS A 6 -44.61 45.12 -11.80
C CYS A 6 -44.47 43.87 -12.66
N PHE A 7 -44.70 44.00 -13.99
CA PHE A 7 -44.54 42.83 -14.89
C PHE A 7 -43.08 42.44 -15.10
N LEU A 8 -42.17 43.40 -15.14
CA LEU A 8 -40.74 43.16 -15.21
C LEU A 8 -40.17 42.52 -13.92
N VAL A 9 -40.64 42.95 -12.74
CA VAL A 9 -40.24 42.37 -11.45
C VAL A 9 -40.80 40.95 -11.30
N ALA A 10 -42.07 40.70 -11.73
CA ALA A 10 -42.65 39.35 -11.70
C ALA A 10 -41.95 38.39 -12.65
N MET A 11 -41.47 38.86 -13.82
CA MET A 11 -40.73 38.07 -14.79
C MET A 11 -39.32 37.74 -14.28
N LEU A 12 -38.70 38.63 -13.50
CA LEU A 12 -37.40 38.39 -12.86
C LEU A 12 -37.46 37.32 -11.76
N PHE A 13 -38.58 37.24 -11.02
CA PHE A 13 -38.81 36.23 -10.01
C PHE A 13 -39.15 34.84 -10.58
N LEU A 14 -39.65 34.75 -11.81
CA LEU A 14 -39.93 33.50 -12.50
C LEU A 14 -38.67 32.87 -13.12
N LEU A 15 -37.58 33.62 -13.27
CA LEU A 15 -36.29 33.12 -13.79
C LEU A 15 -35.34 32.63 -12.67
N MET A 16 -35.63 32.88 -11.40
CA MET A 16 -34.81 32.43 -10.27
C MET A 16 -34.81 30.90 -9.99
N PRO A 17 -35.89 30.12 -10.26
CA PRO A 17 -35.83 28.69 -10.06
C PRO A 17 -34.97 27.92 -11.08
N ALA A 18 -34.63 28.57 -12.19
CA ALA A 18 -33.79 27.88 -13.24
C ALA A 18 -32.29 27.84 -12.90
N LEU A 19 -31.85 28.47 -11.81
CA LEU A 19 -30.46 28.44 -11.35
C LEU A 19 -30.26 27.48 -10.15
N GLN A 20 -31.28 26.77 -9.71
CA GLN A 20 -31.19 25.76 -8.65
C GLN A 20 -31.01 24.33 -9.21
N SER A 21 -30.58 24.19 -10.44
CA SER A 21 -30.22 22.88 -11.01
C SER A 21 -28.70 22.77 -11.03
N CYS A 22 -28.18 22.19 -9.99
CA CYS A 22 -26.97 21.37 -9.89
C CYS A 22 -26.63 21.25 -8.41
N ASP A 23 -27.50 20.58 -7.67
CA ASP A 23 -27.14 19.96 -6.41
C ASP A 23 -27.29 18.43 -6.58
N ASP A 24 -26.75 17.95 -7.70
CA ASP A 24 -26.43 16.53 -7.83
C ASP A 24 -25.12 16.33 -7.07
N ASN A 25 -25.27 16.08 -5.78
CA ASN A 25 -24.20 15.77 -4.84
C ASN A 25 -23.64 14.35 -5.06
N ASP A 26 -23.77 13.82 -6.27
CA ASP A 26 -23.37 12.45 -6.66
C ASP A 26 -21.97 12.39 -7.29
N GLY A 27 -21.17 13.45 -7.16
CA GLY A 27 -19.81 13.51 -7.70
C GLY A 27 -18.76 13.86 -6.65
N TYR A 28 -17.55 13.34 -6.87
CA TYR A 28 -16.40 13.71 -6.06
C TYR A 28 -15.99 15.16 -6.27
N SER A 29 -15.65 15.88 -5.21
CA SER A 29 -15.18 17.27 -5.33
C SER A 29 -13.70 17.30 -5.75
N ILE A 30 -13.29 18.35 -6.48
CA ILE A 30 -11.92 18.55 -7.00
C ILE A 30 -10.85 18.56 -5.89
N GLY A 31 -11.20 18.69 -4.63
CA GLY A 31 -10.28 18.68 -3.48
C GLY A 31 -10.31 17.39 -2.67
N GLN A 32 -11.04 16.39 -3.11
CA GLN A 32 -11.12 15.13 -2.39
C GLN A 32 -9.97 14.22 -2.82
N PHE A 33 -9.09 13.88 -1.87
CA PHE A 33 -7.96 13.00 -2.12
C PHE A 33 -8.20 11.65 -1.43
N GLY A 34 -7.85 10.58 -2.14
CA GLY A 34 -7.72 9.24 -1.60
C GLY A 34 -6.26 8.81 -1.57
N GLY A 35 -5.95 7.93 -0.64
CA GLY A 35 -4.64 7.27 -0.56
C GLY A 35 -4.84 5.78 -0.31
N SER A 36 -4.04 4.95 -0.94
CA SER A 36 -4.04 3.50 -0.71
C SER A 36 -2.71 2.87 -1.11
N TRP A 37 -2.46 1.69 -0.59
CA TRP A 37 -1.51 0.78 -1.22
C TRP A 37 -2.23 0.00 -2.32
N ALA A 38 -1.48 -0.30 -3.39
CA ALA A 38 -2.05 -0.98 -4.54
C ALA A 38 -1.01 -1.83 -5.26
N THR A 39 -1.50 -2.82 -6.00
CA THR A 39 -0.69 -3.63 -6.90
C THR A 39 -0.88 -3.14 -8.33
N VAL A 40 0.19 -2.94 -9.06
CA VAL A 40 0.17 -2.63 -10.49
C VAL A 40 -0.28 -3.88 -11.26
N ARG A 41 -1.27 -3.74 -12.13
CA ARG A 41 -1.75 -4.78 -13.04
C ARG A 41 -1.62 -4.30 -14.48
N VAL A 42 -0.61 -4.79 -15.17
CA VAL A 42 -0.32 -4.41 -16.55
C VAL A 42 -1.26 -5.13 -17.51
N LEU A 43 -1.94 -4.38 -18.35
CA LEU A 43 -2.82 -4.91 -19.41
C LEU A 43 -2.03 -5.09 -20.72
N SER A 44 -1.40 -4.02 -21.22
CA SER A 44 -0.53 -4.05 -22.40
C SER A 44 0.35 -2.81 -22.46
N GLY A 45 1.63 -2.96 -22.78
CA GLY A 45 2.57 -1.85 -22.89
C GLY A 45 2.63 -1.02 -21.60
N ASN A 46 2.28 0.25 -21.68
CA ASN A 46 2.21 1.16 -20.53
C ASN A 46 0.79 1.32 -19.96
N THR A 47 -0.20 0.54 -20.47
CA THR A 47 -1.57 0.58 -19.95
C THR A 47 -1.68 -0.38 -18.78
N TYR A 48 -2.15 0.12 -17.67
CA TYR A 48 -2.30 -0.63 -16.43
C TYR A 48 -3.46 -0.08 -15.60
N TYR A 49 -3.92 -0.86 -14.66
CA TYR A 49 -4.79 -0.42 -13.58
C TYR A 49 -4.13 -0.74 -12.23
N LEU A 50 -4.69 -0.25 -11.15
CA LEU A 50 -4.21 -0.52 -9.81
C LEU A 50 -5.25 -1.34 -9.05
N ASP A 51 -4.80 -2.44 -8.46
CA ASP A 51 -5.58 -3.28 -7.56
C ASP A 51 -5.31 -2.80 -6.13
N SER A 52 -6.23 -1.96 -5.62
CA SER A 52 -6.07 -1.26 -4.35
C SER A 52 -6.42 -2.15 -3.17
N ASP A 53 -5.69 -2.03 -2.07
CA ASP A 53 -5.96 -2.77 -0.83
C ASP A 53 -7.27 -2.32 -0.13
N TYR A 54 -7.84 -1.19 -0.54
CA TYR A 54 -9.02 -0.62 0.11
C TYR A 54 -10.17 -0.28 -0.86
N TYR A 55 -9.88 0.26 -2.04
CA TYR A 55 -10.88 0.79 -2.96
C TYR A 55 -11.24 -0.17 -4.11
N GLY A 56 -10.75 -1.42 -4.08
CA GLY A 56 -10.88 -2.32 -5.21
C GLY A 56 -10.03 -1.90 -6.41
N THR A 57 -10.53 -2.11 -7.61
CA THR A 57 -9.81 -1.84 -8.85
C THR A 57 -9.92 -0.37 -9.28
N LEU A 58 -8.77 0.30 -9.45
CA LEU A 58 -8.68 1.70 -9.83
C LEU A 58 -8.26 1.83 -11.31
N TRP A 59 -9.11 2.42 -12.12
CA TRP A 59 -8.78 2.80 -13.49
C TRP A 59 -8.15 4.18 -13.54
N LEU A 60 -7.00 4.30 -14.19
CA LEU A 60 -6.30 5.58 -14.33
C LEU A 60 -6.88 6.38 -15.51
N ALA A 61 -7.97 7.11 -15.27
CA ALA A 61 -8.58 7.97 -16.28
C ALA A 61 -7.72 9.21 -16.59
N ALA A 62 -6.92 9.66 -15.63
CA ALA A 62 -5.90 10.70 -15.79
C ALA A 62 -4.73 10.46 -14.84
N SER A 63 -3.56 11.04 -15.12
CA SER A 63 -2.38 10.95 -14.28
C SER A 63 -1.53 12.21 -14.38
N ASN A 64 -1.06 12.68 -13.23
CA ASN A 64 -0.03 13.72 -13.11
C ASN A 64 1.38 13.12 -12.96
N VAL A 65 1.50 11.79 -12.95
CA VAL A 65 2.78 11.10 -12.79
C VAL A 65 3.44 10.89 -14.16
N TYR A 66 4.60 11.50 -14.33
CA TYR A 66 5.36 11.39 -15.56
C TYR A 66 6.51 10.41 -15.40
N GLY A 67 6.76 9.62 -16.45
CA GLY A 67 7.93 8.71 -16.51
C GLY A 67 7.81 7.44 -15.66
N PHE A 68 6.72 7.22 -14.96
CA PHE A 68 6.48 5.96 -14.28
C PHE A 68 6.37 4.81 -15.29
N ARG A 69 7.09 3.73 -15.04
CA ARG A 69 7.06 2.51 -15.84
C ARG A 69 6.38 1.42 -15.03
N PRO A 70 5.16 1.02 -15.40
CA PRO A 70 4.45 -0.01 -14.66
C PRO A 70 5.15 -1.37 -14.81
N VAL A 71 5.32 -2.06 -13.71
CA VAL A 71 5.78 -3.46 -13.65
C VAL A 71 4.66 -4.27 -13.02
N ASP A 72 4.24 -5.34 -13.70
CA ASP A 72 3.16 -6.17 -13.19
C ASP A 72 3.52 -6.81 -11.85
N GLY A 73 2.59 -6.75 -10.89
CA GLY A 73 2.82 -7.24 -9.53
C GLY A 73 3.61 -6.29 -8.62
N GLN A 74 4.14 -5.17 -9.13
CA GLN A 74 4.80 -4.18 -8.28
C GLN A 74 3.82 -3.54 -7.31
N ARG A 75 4.24 -3.39 -6.06
CA ARG A 75 3.48 -2.66 -5.05
C ARG A 75 3.88 -1.19 -5.05
N LEU A 76 2.91 -0.33 -4.76
CA LEU A 76 3.12 1.10 -4.59
C LEU A 76 2.10 1.69 -3.62
N ALA A 77 2.44 2.82 -3.01
CA ALA A 77 1.45 3.71 -2.43
C ALA A 77 1.01 4.71 -3.51
N VAL A 78 -0.29 4.98 -3.60
CA VAL A 78 -0.89 5.88 -4.58
C VAL A 78 -1.70 6.96 -3.90
N LEU A 79 -1.52 8.20 -4.37
CA LEU A 79 -2.38 9.34 -4.04
C LEU A 79 -3.19 9.71 -5.28
N PHE A 80 -4.49 9.86 -5.13
CA PHE A 80 -5.39 10.09 -6.26
C PHE A 80 -6.60 10.95 -5.88
N ASN A 81 -7.23 11.55 -6.89
CA ASN A 81 -8.59 12.08 -6.80
C ASN A 81 -9.56 11.06 -7.39
N PRO A 82 -10.59 10.63 -6.67
CA PRO A 82 -11.68 9.86 -7.24
C PRO A 82 -12.46 10.70 -8.25
N LEU A 83 -12.90 10.09 -9.34
CA LEU A 83 -13.66 10.75 -10.40
C LEU A 83 -15.06 10.15 -10.57
N TYR A 84 -15.15 8.83 -10.76
CA TYR A 84 -16.41 8.12 -11.03
C TYR A 84 -16.37 6.74 -10.40
N ASP A 85 -17.44 6.36 -9.70
CA ASP A 85 -17.67 4.99 -9.22
C ASP A 85 -18.11 4.08 -10.38
N ASN A 86 -17.79 2.79 -10.27
CA ASN A 86 -18.23 1.74 -11.20
C ASN A 86 -17.95 2.10 -12.67
N PHE A 87 -16.72 2.51 -12.97
CA PHE A 87 -16.32 2.89 -14.32
C PHE A 87 -15.93 1.65 -15.14
N ASP A 88 -16.74 1.32 -16.15
CA ASP A 88 -16.56 0.14 -17.01
C ASP A 88 -16.53 -1.15 -16.16
N ASN A 89 -15.41 -1.85 -16.11
CA ASN A 89 -15.23 -3.04 -15.28
C ASN A 89 -14.36 -2.77 -14.03
N TYR A 90 -14.17 -1.51 -13.67
CA TYR A 90 -13.37 -1.08 -12.52
C TYR A 90 -14.25 -0.44 -11.45
N ASP A 91 -13.87 -0.64 -10.19
CA ASP A 91 -14.65 -0.10 -9.07
C ASP A 91 -14.62 1.42 -9.01
N LEU A 92 -13.49 2.04 -9.45
CA LEU A 92 -13.31 3.47 -9.36
C LEU A 92 -12.42 3.99 -10.52
N ALA A 93 -12.87 5.04 -11.22
CA ALA A 93 -12.01 5.82 -12.09
C ALA A 93 -11.33 6.94 -11.28
N VAL A 94 -10.03 7.10 -11.45
CA VAL A 94 -9.22 8.04 -10.67
C VAL A 94 -8.35 8.93 -11.55
N LYS A 95 -8.01 10.10 -11.01
CA LYS A 95 -6.87 10.88 -11.46
C LYS A 95 -5.73 10.64 -10.48
N VAL A 96 -4.67 9.98 -10.92
CA VAL A 96 -3.50 9.72 -10.08
C VAL A 96 -2.67 11.00 -9.95
N GLU A 97 -2.43 11.41 -8.72
CA GLU A 97 -1.62 12.59 -8.39
C GLU A 97 -0.16 12.24 -8.11
N ASN A 98 0.07 11.13 -7.39
CA ASN A 98 1.42 10.65 -7.13
C ASN A 98 1.44 9.14 -6.91
N VAL A 99 2.60 8.53 -7.16
CA VAL A 99 2.90 7.12 -6.84
C VAL A 99 4.25 7.03 -6.14
N PHE A 100 4.33 6.18 -5.14
CA PHE A 100 5.54 5.88 -4.39
C PHE A 100 5.79 4.37 -4.49
N PRO A 101 6.75 3.92 -5.32
CA PRO A 101 7.07 2.51 -5.43
C PRO A 101 7.50 1.94 -4.08
N ILE A 102 6.96 0.77 -3.73
CA ILE A 102 7.35 0.02 -2.54
C ILE A 102 8.24 -1.14 -2.99
N LEU A 103 9.33 -1.36 -2.26
CA LEU A 103 10.16 -2.54 -2.48
C LEU A 103 9.28 -3.79 -2.43
N THR A 104 9.29 -4.56 -3.51
CA THR A 104 8.43 -5.76 -3.65
C THR A 104 9.32 -6.98 -3.84
N LYS A 105 9.24 -7.93 -2.91
CA LYS A 105 10.08 -9.13 -2.89
C LYS A 105 9.26 -10.41 -2.87
N GLN A 106 9.92 -11.52 -3.19
CA GLN A 106 9.38 -12.89 -3.01
C GLN A 106 9.78 -13.41 -1.63
N VAL A 107 9.08 -14.44 -1.18
CA VAL A 107 9.52 -15.23 -0.02
C VAL A 107 10.73 -16.06 -0.43
N GLU A 108 11.77 -16.03 0.39
CA GLU A 108 13.04 -16.73 0.18
C GLU A 108 13.15 -17.94 1.12
N THR A 109 14.11 -18.83 0.87
CA THR A 109 14.41 -19.93 1.78
C THR A 109 15.68 -19.59 2.55
N LEU A 110 15.60 -19.64 3.88
CA LEU A 110 16.77 -19.51 4.74
C LEU A 110 17.46 -20.86 4.88
N THR A 111 18.74 -20.88 4.55
CA THR A 111 19.64 -22.05 4.65
C THR A 111 20.94 -21.66 5.35
N ALA A 112 21.74 -22.64 5.75
CA ALA A 112 23.04 -22.38 6.39
C ALA A 112 24.02 -21.60 5.47
N GLU A 113 23.81 -21.65 4.13
CA GLU A 113 24.69 -20.96 3.19
C GLU A 113 24.39 -19.46 3.07
N ASN A 114 23.15 -19.05 3.33
CA ASN A 114 22.73 -17.64 3.17
C ASN A 114 22.35 -16.94 4.49
N GLU A 115 22.45 -17.64 5.62
CA GLU A 115 22.02 -17.11 6.93
C GLU A 115 22.81 -15.84 7.32
N GLU A 116 24.12 -15.82 7.08
CA GLU A 116 24.97 -14.66 7.40
C GLU A 116 24.62 -13.45 6.51
N GLU A 117 24.34 -13.67 5.24
CA GLU A 117 23.94 -12.60 4.32
C GLU A 117 22.55 -12.05 4.64
N ILE A 118 21.58 -12.92 4.91
CA ILE A 118 20.21 -12.55 5.24
C ILE A 118 20.18 -11.81 6.59
N GLY A 119 20.98 -12.25 7.55
CA GLY A 119 21.12 -11.60 8.85
C GLY A 119 19.87 -11.76 9.74
N ASN A 120 19.91 -11.15 10.91
CA ASN A 120 18.80 -11.07 11.86
C ASN A 120 18.97 -9.89 12.81
N ASP A 121 19.36 -8.75 12.28
CA ASP A 121 19.48 -7.52 13.08
C ASP A 121 18.11 -7.09 13.61
N PRO A 122 18.07 -6.50 14.82
CA PRO A 122 16.82 -6.01 15.38
C PRO A 122 16.29 -4.81 14.59
N VAL A 123 14.96 -4.77 14.41
CA VAL A 123 14.26 -3.70 13.69
C VAL A 123 13.03 -3.24 14.47
N THR A 124 12.68 -1.96 14.39
CA THR A 124 11.49 -1.43 15.04
C THR A 124 10.28 -1.59 14.13
N ILE A 125 9.39 -2.52 14.48
CA ILE A 125 8.13 -2.76 13.78
C ILE A 125 6.98 -2.66 14.77
N PHE A 126 5.93 -1.91 14.40
CA PHE A 126 4.69 -1.82 15.18
C PHE A 126 3.65 -2.75 14.58
N LYS A 127 2.90 -3.45 15.42
CA LYS A 127 1.89 -4.43 14.99
C LYS A 127 0.81 -3.82 14.09
N ASP A 128 0.47 -2.56 14.30
CA ASP A 128 -0.49 -1.78 13.50
C ASP A 128 0.10 -1.25 12.17
N ARG A 129 1.30 -1.71 11.82
CA ARG A 129 1.99 -1.38 10.57
C ARG A 129 2.35 -2.61 9.74
N ILE A 130 1.73 -3.75 10.06
CA ILE A 130 1.87 -5.00 9.31
C ILE A 130 0.47 -5.49 8.95
N TRP A 131 0.23 -5.78 7.68
CA TRP A 131 -1.05 -6.30 7.21
C TRP A 131 -0.89 -7.19 5.99
N ILE A 132 -1.87 -8.05 5.75
CA ILE A 132 -1.95 -8.88 4.55
C ILE A 132 -3.11 -8.36 3.70
N ALA A 133 -2.81 -8.01 2.45
CA ALA A 133 -3.80 -7.60 1.45
C ALA A 133 -3.37 -8.04 0.05
N ASN A 134 -4.33 -8.41 -0.79
CA ASN A 134 -4.11 -8.77 -2.20
C ASN A 134 -2.98 -9.79 -2.45
N GLY A 135 -2.76 -10.72 -1.52
CA GLY A 135 -1.70 -11.74 -1.60
C GLY A 135 -0.30 -11.23 -1.22
N TYR A 136 -0.21 -10.09 -0.56
CA TYR A 136 1.05 -9.55 -0.05
C TYR A 136 1.03 -9.38 1.47
N LEU A 137 2.13 -9.74 2.12
CA LEU A 137 2.47 -9.27 3.47
C LEU A 137 3.17 -7.91 3.31
N ASN A 138 2.57 -6.88 3.87
CA ASN A 138 3.08 -5.52 3.82
C ASN A 138 3.61 -5.13 5.20
N VAL A 139 4.77 -4.52 5.23
CA VAL A 139 5.46 -4.12 6.46
C VAL A 139 5.97 -2.70 6.31
N VAL A 140 5.60 -1.83 7.24
CA VAL A 140 6.25 -0.53 7.45
C VAL A 140 7.03 -0.61 8.74
N PHE A 141 8.31 -0.38 8.65
CA PHE A 141 9.24 -0.49 9.77
C PHE A 141 10.06 0.78 9.92
N ARG A 142 10.67 0.97 11.08
CA ARG A 142 11.43 2.17 11.40
C ARG A 142 12.85 1.82 11.78
N GLN A 143 13.80 2.59 11.27
CA GLN A 143 15.22 2.33 11.42
C GLN A 143 16.08 3.59 11.27
N ASP A 144 17.36 3.49 11.65
CA ASP A 144 18.39 4.40 11.17
C ASP A 144 18.72 4.02 9.73
N LYS A 145 18.37 4.90 8.77
CA LYS A 145 18.55 4.64 7.35
C LYS A 145 20.02 4.52 6.97
N PRO A 146 20.39 3.69 6.00
CA PRO A 146 21.77 3.62 5.53
C PRO A 146 22.17 4.88 4.74
N VAL A 147 23.43 5.23 4.79
CA VAL A 147 24.02 6.24 3.92
C VAL A 147 24.78 5.60 2.76
N TYR A 148 25.45 4.49 3.02
CA TYR A 148 26.38 3.88 2.05
C TYR A 148 25.87 2.57 1.47
N THR A 149 25.30 1.70 2.31
CA THR A 149 24.93 0.34 1.90
C THR A 149 23.44 0.08 2.18
N PRO A 150 22.59 -0.06 1.14
CA PRO A 150 21.18 -0.38 1.37
C PRO A 150 21.04 -1.62 2.24
N HIS A 151 20.17 -1.53 3.26
CA HIS A 151 19.89 -2.64 4.16
C HIS A 151 19.14 -3.75 3.43
N LEU A 152 19.39 -4.99 3.80
CA LEU A 152 18.64 -6.14 3.27
C LEU A 152 17.43 -6.42 4.16
N VAL A 153 16.28 -6.53 3.54
CA VAL A 153 15.06 -7.03 4.17
C VAL A 153 14.61 -8.30 3.46
N SER A 154 14.31 -9.35 4.19
CA SER A 154 13.86 -10.62 3.64
C SER A 154 12.70 -11.19 4.45
N LEU A 155 11.77 -11.84 3.76
CA LEU A 155 10.79 -12.73 4.36
C LEU A 155 11.19 -14.15 3.98
N VAL A 156 11.45 -14.99 4.97
CA VAL A 156 12.03 -16.30 4.72
C VAL A 156 11.21 -17.44 5.32
N HIS A 157 11.22 -18.56 4.61
CA HIS A 157 10.92 -19.85 5.19
C HIS A 157 12.21 -20.42 5.79
N ASN A 158 12.27 -20.52 7.13
CA ASN A 158 13.45 -20.99 7.83
C ASN A 158 13.52 -22.52 7.79
N THR A 159 14.56 -23.07 7.15
CA THR A 159 14.79 -24.53 7.07
C THR A 159 15.82 -25.01 8.12
N LEU A 160 16.40 -24.11 8.90
CA LEU A 160 17.37 -24.43 9.94
C LEU A 160 16.70 -24.83 11.26
N GLU A 161 15.45 -24.42 11.44
CA GLU A 161 14.62 -24.75 12.60
C GLU A 161 13.45 -25.64 12.16
N VAL A 162 13.05 -26.55 13.03
CA VAL A 162 11.83 -27.32 12.83
C VAL A 162 10.66 -26.50 13.32
N PRO A 163 9.73 -26.09 12.44
CA PRO A 163 8.58 -25.30 12.86
C PRO A 163 7.67 -26.10 13.80
N GLU A 164 6.86 -25.41 14.59
CA GLU A 164 5.82 -26.04 15.39
C GLU A 164 4.86 -26.83 14.48
N GLU A 165 4.43 -28.01 14.93
CA GLU A 165 3.37 -28.78 14.27
C GLU A 165 2.01 -28.15 14.56
N ASP A 166 1.64 -27.15 13.78
CA ASP A 166 0.35 -26.48 13.85
C ASP A 166 -0.25 -26.22 12.46
N ASP A 167 -1.42 -25.59 12.43
CA ASP A 167 -2.16 -25.30 11.19
C ASP A 167 -1.73 -23.95 10.56
N TYR A 168 -0.53 -23.45 10.83
CA TYR A 168 -0.03 -22.18 10.30
C TYR A 168 1.17 -22.38 9.38
N VAL A 169 1.37 -21.42 8.47
CA VAL A 169 2.64 -21.26 7.77
C VAL A 169 3.55 -20.42 8.67
N HIS A 170 4.80 -20.85 8.85
CA HIS A 170 5.78 -20.13 9.64
C HIS A 170 6.75 -19.41 8.72
N LEU A 171 6.81 -18.08 8.82
CA LEU A 171 7.76 -17.23 8.10
C LEU A 171 8.47 -16.31 9.08
N GLU A 172 9.67 -15.89 8.71
CA GLU A 172 10.46 -14.96 9.50
C GLU A 172 10.79 -13.71 8.72
N PHE A 173 10.55 -12.54 9.31
CA PHE A 173 11.08 -11.29 8.82
C PHE A 173 12.53 -11.15 9.27
N ARG A 174 13.42 -11.04 8.32
CA ARG A 174 14.85 -10.93 8.54
C ARG A 174 15.38 -9.59 8.05
N TYR A 175 16.35 -9.08 8.76
CA TYR A 175 16.92 -7.76 8.51
C TYR A 175 18.43 -7.78 8.68
N ASN A 176 19.15 -7.16 7.74
CA ASN A 176 20.58 -7.00 7.81
C ASN A 176 20.94 -5.55 7.48
N THR A 177 21.50 -4.86 8.46
CA THR A 177 21.93 -3.47 8.37
C THR A 177 23.29 -3.33 7.70
N TYR A 178 24.02 -4.43 7.54
CA TYR A 178 25.44 -4.44 7.17
C TYR A 178 26.30 -3.49 8.05
N GLY A 179 25.78 -3.13 9.23
CA GLY A 179 26.42 -2.19 10.16
C GLY A 179 26.34 -0.73 9.76
N ASP A 180 25.58 -0.36 8.71
CA ASP A 180 25.40 1.03 8.28
C ASP A 180 24.17 1.67 8.94
N LEU A 181 24.34 2.19 10.14
CA LEU A 181 23.33 2.93 10.91
C LEU A 181 23.61 4.43 10.90
N SER A 182 24.21 4.95 9.81
CA SER A 182 24.80 6.29 9.79
C SER A 182 23.85 7.40 9.33
N GLY A 183 22.68 7.04 8.82
CA GLY A 183 21.71 8.01 8.34
C GLY A 183 20.69 8.45 9.39
N ARG A 184 19.64 9.10 8.94
CA ARG A 184 18.56 9.60 9.80
C ARG A 184 17.60 8.47 10.19
N TRP A 185 17.02 8.56 11.36
CA TRP A 185 15.88 7.73 11.78
C TRP A 185 14.64 8.02 10.93
N GLY A 186 14.01 7.01 10.39
CA GLY A 186 12.84 7.17 9.53
C GLY A 186 12.11 5.87 9.21
N ASP A 187 10.96 6.00 8.55
CA ASP A 187 10.15 4.88 8.11
C ASP A 187 10.64 4.36 6.75
N GLU A 188 10.59 3.04 6.58
CA GLU A 188 10.77 2.31 5.32
C GLU A 188 9.67 1.29 5.13
N ALA A 189 9.49 0.81 3.90
CA ALA A 189 8.39 -0.06 3.57
C ALA A 189 8.80 -1.18 2.60
N VAL A 190 8.22 -2.36 2.80
CA VAL A 190 8.39 -3.51 1.92
C VAL A 190 7.10 -4.30 1.80
N SER A 191 6.87 -4.90 0.64
CA SER A 191 5.80 -5.85 0.39
C SER A 191 6.37 -7.19 -0.06
N PHE A 192 5.94 -8.28 0.56
CA PHE A 192 6.36 -9.63 0.20
C PHE A 192 5.21 -10.37 -0.47
N ASN A 193 5.45 -10.87 -1.67
CA ASN A 193 4.48 -11.66 -2.42
C ASN A 193 4.32 -13.04 -1.78
N LEU A 194 3.13 -13.33 -1.30
CA LEU A 194 2.78 -14.61 -0.67
C LEU A 194 2.23 -15.67 -1.66
N ASN A 195 2.09 -15.33 -2.95
CA ASN A 195 1.50 -16.25 -3.93
C ASN A 195 2.33 -17.53 -4.17
N SER A 196 3.62 -17.51 -3.80
CA SER A 196 4.49 -18.70 -3.84
C SER A 196 4.41 -19.55 -2.59
N VAL A 197 3.70 -19.11 -1.55
CA VAL A 197 3.55 -19.79 -0.28
C VAL A 197 2.32 -20.69 -0.33
N ASP A 198 2.49 -21.96 0.04
CA ASP A 198 1.37 -22.89 0.10
C ASP A 198 0.58 -22.74 1.40
N PHE A 199 -0.65 -22.28 1.27
CA PHE A 199 -1.61 -22.14 2.38
C PHE A 199 -2.70 -23.22 2.37
N GLU A 200 -2.57 -24.26 1.53
CA GLU A 200 -3.58 -25.33 1.51
C GLU A 200 -3.67 -26.02 2.87
N GLY A 201 -4.89 -26.09 3.43
CA GLY A 201 -5.15 -26.66 4.74
C GLY A 201 -4.68 -25.81 5.93
N LYS A 202 -4.09 -24.64 5.71
CA LYS A 202 -3.60 -23.76 6.77
C LYS A 202 -4.64 -22.74 7.21
N LYS A 203 -4.58 -22.32 8.46
CA LYS A 203 -5.43 -21.27 9.04
C LYS A 203 -4.90 -19.88 8.76
N GLY A 204 -3.59 -19.74 8.57
CA GLY A 204 -2.96 -18.46 8.39
C GLY A 204 -1.44 -18.52 8.43
N LEU A 205 -0.84 -17.41 8.80
CA LEU A 205 0.58 -17.17 8.88
C LEU A 205 0.99 -16.79 10.32
N LYS A 206 2.05 -17.38 10.82
CA LYS A 206 2.82 -16.90 11.96
C LYS A 206 4.09 -16.23 11.46
N LEU A 207 4.24 -14.96 11.80
CA LEU A 207 5.39 -14.15 11.44
C LEU A 207 6.28 -13.94 12.66
N LYS A 208 7.48 -14.51 12.62
CA LYS A 208 8.53 -14.28 13.60
C LYS A 208 9.41 -13.12 13.16
N LEU A 209 9.82 -12.27 14.06
CA LEU A 209 10.73 -11.15 13.80
C LEU A 209 11.57 -10.81 15.03
N ASN A 210 12.78 -10.31 14.81
CA ASN A 210 13.65 -9.77 15.84
C ASN A 210 13.33 -8.28 16.04
N SER A 211 12.57 -7.97 17.12
CA SER A 211 12.14 -6.61 17.39
C SER A 211 13.17 -5.87 18.26
N ALA A 212 13.56 -4.67 17.83
CA ALA A 212 14.43 -3.78 18.62
C ALA A 212 13.79 -3.30 19.95
N VAL A 213 12.49 -3.50 20.13
CA VAL A 213 11.74 -3.02 21.31
C VAL A 213 11.37 -4.16 22.25
N ASN A 214 11.04 -5.34 21.70
CA ASN A 214 10.45 -6.45 22.46
C ASN A 214 11.22 -7.78 22.28
N ASP A 215 12.46 -7.74 21.82
CA ASP A 215 13.22 -8.93 21.43
C ASP A 215 12.51 -9.72 20.31
N GLU A 216 12.53 -11.05 20.38
CA GLU A 216 11.86 -11.89 19.40
C GLU A 216 10.33 -11.87 19.62
N VAL A 217 9.59 -11.56 18.58
CA VAL A 217 8.12 -11.45 18.58
C VAL A 217 7.53 -12.34 17.51
N GLU A 218 6.43 -13.03 17.83
CA GLU A 218 5.61 -13.74 16.86
C GLU A 218 4.25 -13.06 16.71
N ILE A 219 3.82 -12.84 15.47
CA ILE A 219 2.53 -12.24 15.12
C ILE A 219 1.75 -13.25 14.28
N THR A 220 0.51 -13.54 14.69
CA THR A 220 -0.37 -14.46 13.96
C THR A 220 -1.35 -13.69 13.09
N PHE A 221 -1.45 -14.08 11.82
CA PHE A 221 -2.42 -13.59 10.86
C PHE A 221 -3.35 -14.72 10.45
N ASN A 222 -4.66 -14.46 10.43
CA ASN A 222 -5.65 -15.37 9.90
C ASN A 222 -5.90 -15.06 8.42
N ILE A 223 -5.63 -16.01 7.53
CA ILE A 223 -5.72 -15.78 6.07
C ILE A 223 -7.15 -15.57 5.57
N LYS A 224 -8.17 -15.95 6.35
CA LYS A 224 -9.59 -15.74 6.00
C LYS A 224 -10.08 -14.34 6.32
N GLU A 225 -9.32 -13.56 7.05
CA GLU A 225 -9.63 -12.18 7.39
C GLU A 225 -8.93 -11.27 6.38
N THR A 226 -9.69 -10.66 5.48
CA THR A 226 -9.16 -9.57 4.65
C THR A 226 -8.83 -8.41 5.56
N MET A 227 -7.54 -8.14 5.70
CA MET A 227 -7.09 -7.00 6.50
C MET A 227 -7.18 -5.74 5.66
N SER A 228 -7.82 -4.72 6.20
CA SER A 228 -7.72 -3.36 5.63
C SER A 228 -6.34 -2.77 5.90
N VAL A 229 -5.93 -1.83 5.06
CA VAL A 229 -4.72 -1.02 5.32
C VAL A 229 -4.90 -0.33 6.68
N PRO A 230 -3.96 -0.49 7.61
CA PRO A 230 -4.07 0.14 8.92
C PRO A 230 -4.10 1.67 8.81
N GLU A 231 -4.90 2.32 9.67
CA GLU A 231 -5.03 3.79 9.67
C GLU A 231 -3.65 4.48 9.89
N ALA A 232 -2.80 3.88 10.73
CA ALA A 232 -1.45 4.35 10.97
C ALA A 232 -0.60 4.41 9.69
N VAL A 233 -0.88 3.54 8.70
CA VAL A 233 -0.19 3.51 7.40
C VAL A 233 -0.82 4.50 6.42
N LEU A 234 -2.13 4.66 6.42
CA LEU A 234 -2.82 5.63 5.54
C LEU A 234 -2.40 7.08 5.82
N ASN A 235 -1.98 7.37 7.05
CA ASN A 235 -1.54 8.70 7.49
C ASN A 235 -0.02 8.92 7.37
N LEU A 236 0.74 8.00 6.76
CA LEU A 236 2.17 8.19 6.54
C LEU A 236 2.45 9.25 5.49
N ASP A 237 3.54 9.97 5.69
CA ASP A 237 4.12 10.77 4.61
C ASP A 237 4.94 9.86 3.69
N TYR A 238 4.30 9.37 2.64
CA TYR A 238 4.94 8.48 1.67
C TYR A 238 6.12 9.11 0.94
N SER A 239 6.25 10.44 0.93
CA SER A 239 7.39 11.11 0.32
C SER A 239 8.70 10.91 1.10
N GLU A 240 8.61 10.44 2.34
CA GLU A 240 9.76 10.10 3.17
C GLU A 240 10.26 8.66 2.99
N LEU A 241 9.49 7.80 2.31
CA LEU A 241 9.93 6.45 1.97
C LEU A 241 10.97 6.52 0.86
N GLU A 242 12.13 5.96 1.12
CA GLU A 242 13.28 5.98 0.22
C GLU A 242 13.58 4.54 -0.23
N ALA A 243 12.88 4.08 -1.28
CA ALA A 243 12.96 2.68 -1.75
C ALA A 243 14.39 2.21 -2.12
N ASP A 244 15.35 3.13 -2.27
CA ASP A 244 16.76 2.84 -2.50
C ASP A 244 17.55 2.55 -1.21
N LYS A 245 16.96 2.74 -0.04
CA LYS A 245 17.59 2.46 1.26
C LYS A 245 17.46 1.00 1.70
N VAL A 246 16.61 0.26 1.04
CA VAL A 246 16.40 -1.19 1.29
C VAL A 246 16.43 -1.98 0.00
N LYS A 247 16.84 -3.27 0.09
CA LYS A 247 16.94 -4.20 -1.05
C LYS A 247 16.49 -5.60 -0.69
#